data_31fee717e7ab8795aeaddee209bfd043
#
_entry.id   31fee717e7ab8795aeaddee209bfd043
#
_cell.length_a   1.000
_cell.length_b   1.000
_cell.length_c   1.000
_cell.angle_alpha   90.00
_cell.angle_beta   90.00
_cell.angle_gamma   90.00
#
_symmetry.space_group_name_H-M   'P 1'
#
loop_
_entity.id
_entity.type
_entity.pdbx_description
1 polymer ?
#
loop_
_entity_poly.entity_id
_entity_poly.type
_entity_poly.pdbx_seq_one_letter_code
_entity_poly.pdbx_strand_id
1 'polypeptide(L)'
;MIIPSLVFSLLAAFAMWVFVRRNPATDPRVTVAILALLLILPLLNFLPKYSVSVEGSLGTSTSLSPSILPSIWTLGFLFFGLRGLIDVLSMQRWNRESRLANDLPAFQETLCELAISRRVDLRIHPRLTSPVVSGLIRPRIYLPESSTDWSPQTLRMALLHELGHVQRRDLWMATLAHIVCVLHWFNPSVWWLRRTFLSQCEYACDAHLVEKGTDPNIYANALCDVAQSASAPPLSLAMAGHVPLRERIIFLSSGGRRGSAFLSSLIFLTAS
;
A
#
# COMPACT_ATOMS: atom_id res chain seq x y z
N MET A 1 3.22 17.91 19.99
CA MET A 1 2.98 16.70 19.14
C MET A 1 2.79 17.03 17.67
N ILE A 2 1.90 17.95 17.30
CA ILE A 2 1.54 18.22 15.89
C ILE A 2 2.73 18.74 15.10
N ILE A 3 3.45 19.75 15.61
CA ILE A 3 4.56 20.39 14.87
C ILE A 3 5.72 19.44 14.56
N PRO A 4 6.28 18.66 15.51
CA PRO A 4 7.36 17.72 15.19
C PRO A 4 6.95 16.66 14.18
N SER A 5 5.72 16.12 14.26
CA SER A 5 5.24 15.13 13.30
C SER A 5 5.04 15.72 11.90
N LEU A 6 4.58 16.97 11.80
CA LEU A 6 4.46 17.69 10.53
C LEU A 6 5.83 17.93 9.90
N VAL A 7 6.79 18.46 10.65
CA VAL A 7 8.14 18.73 10.14
C VAL A 7 8.82 17.44 9.69
N PHE A 8 8.80 16.41 10.52
CA PHE A 8 9.39 15.12 10.16
C PHE A 8 8.74 14.51 8.91
N SER A 9 7.40 14.48 8.85
CA SER A 9 6.72 13.90 7.70
C SER A 9 6.90 14.72 6.42
N LEU A 10 7.01 16.04 6.50
CA LEU A 10 7.32 16.89 5.34
C LEU A 10 8.73 16.63 4.82
N LEU A 11 9.72 16.53 5.71
CA LEU A 11 11.10 16.19 5.33
C LEU A 11 11.18 14.79 4.73
N ALA A 12 10.51 13.82 5.35
CA ALA A 12 10.45 12.45 4.86
C ALA A 12 9.73 12.37 3.50
N ALA A 13 8.63 13.11 3.32
CA ALA A 13 7.91 13.17 2.05
C ALA A 13 8.77 13.82 0.95
N PHE A 14 9.49 14.89 1.27
CA PHE A 14 10.40 15.53 0.31
C PHE A 14 11.54 14.61 -0.10
N ALA A 15 12.22 13.98 0.87
CA ALA A 15 13.28 13.01 0.60
C ALA A 15 12.76 11.85 -0.27
N MET A 16 11.59 11.30 0.08
CA MET A 16 10.97 10.23 -0.68
C MET A 16 10.55 10.68 -2.09
N TRP A 17 10.05 11.90 -2.25
CA TRP A 17 9.70 12.45 -3.56
C TRP A 17 10.92 12.56 -4.49
N VAL A 18 12.06 13.06 -3.99
CA VAL A 18 13.31 13.10 -4.75
C VAL A 18 13.76 11.70 -5.13
N PHE A 19 13.63 10.74 -4.20
CA PHE A 19 14.09 9.38 -4.38
C PHE A 19 13.22 8.59 -5.38
N VAL A 20 11.90 8.65 -5.25
CA VAL A 20 10.94 7.97 -6.14
C VAL A 20 10.98 8.52 -7.57
N ARG A 21 11.23 9.84 -7.74
CA ARG A 21 11.45 10.40 -9.09
C ARG A 21 12.62 9.76 -9.84
N ARG A 22 13.64 9.31 -9.11
CA ARG A 22 14.81 8.63 -9.69
C ARG A 22 14.59 7.14 -9.87
N ASN A 23 13.85 6.51 -8.97
CA ASN A 23 13.62 5.06 -8.94
C ASN A 23 12.18 4.75 -8.50
N PRO A 24 11.21 4.66 -9.43
CA PRO A 24 9.82 4.39 -9.09
C PRO A 24 9.62 3.01 -8.43
N ALA A 25 10.44 2.04 -8.78
CA ALA A 25 10.41 0.67 -8.22
C ALA A 25 11.23 0.52 -6.91
N THR A 26 11.37 1.60 -6.15
CA THR A 26 11.99 1.57 -4.81
C THR A 26 11.29 0.55 -3.91
N ASP A 27 12.07 -0.14 -3.07
CA ASP A 27 11.50 -1.11 -2.12
C ASP A 27 10.45 -0.44 -1.22
N PRO A 28 9.19 -0.91 -1.24
CA PRO A 28 8.12 -0.34 -0.42
C PRO A 28 8.40 -0.41 1.09
N ARG A 29 9.29 -1.30 1.54
CA ARG A 29 9.69 -1.41 2.95
C ARG A 29 10.32 -0.13 3.48
N VAL A 30 11.03 0.62 2.64
CA VAL A 30 11.62 1.91 3.03
C VAL A 30 10.53 2.92 3.40
N THR A 31 9.49 3.03 2.57
CA THR A 31 8.36 3.93 2.83
C THR A 31 7.57 3.51 4.07
N VAL A 32 7.38 2.20 4.27
CA VAL A 32 6.73 1.69 5.49
C VAL A 32 7.56 1.94 6.73
N ALA A 33 8.88 1.79 6.67
CA ALA A 33 9.77 2.10 7.79
C ALA A 33 9.66 3.58 8.22
N ILE A 34 9.61 4.50 7.25
CA ILE A 34 9.38 5.93 7.51
C ILE A 34 8.01 6.15 8.18
N LEU A 35 6.97 5.50 7.65
CA LEU A 35 5.63 5.58 8.25
C LEU A 35 5.60 4.98 9.66
N ALA A 36 6.26 3.85 9.88
CA ALA A 36 6.34 3.22 11.20
C ALA A 36 7.07 4.11 12.24
N LEU A 37 8.10 4.84 11.80
CA LEU A 37 8.79 5.80 12.66
C LEU A 37 7.84 6.89 13.17
N LEU A 38 6.85 7.31 12.37
CA LEU A 38 5.83 8.27 12.80
C LEU A 38 4.94 7.73 13.93
N LEU A 39 4.79 6.41 14.09
CA LEU A 39 4.08 5.82 15.23
C LEU A 39 4.84 6.01 16.55
N ILE A 40 6.15 6.12 16.49
CA ILE A 40 7.01 6.27 17.68
C ILE A 40 6.98 7.72 18.18
N LEU A 41 6.79 8.71 17.30
CA LEU A 41 6.81 10.13 17.67
C LEU A 41 5.84 10.50 18.81
N PRO A 42 4.59 10.01 18.85
CA PRO A 42 3.71 10.26 19.99
C PRO A 42 4.25 9.71 21.32
N LEU A 43 4.96 8.57 21.27
CA LEU A 43 5.53 7.94 22.47
C LEU A 43 6.66 8.76 23.07
N LEU A 44 7.38 9.56 22.27
CA LEU A 44 8.43 10.45 22.75
C LEU A 44 7.91 11.54 23.70
N ASN A 45 6.61 11.84 23.70
CA ASN A 45 6.03 12.77 24.65
C ASN A 45 5.91 12.22 26.06
N PHE A 46 6.00 10.91 26.25
CA PHE A 46 6.02 10.28 27.58
C PHE A 46 7.43 10.26 28.19
N LEU A 47 8.48 10.63 27.43
CA LEU A 47 9.82 10.78 27.98
C LEU A 47 9.88 12.03 28.89
N PRO A 48 10.67 11.98 29.98
CA PRO A 48 10.82 13.13 30.88
C PRO A 48 11.35 14.34 30.10
N LYS A 49 10.58 15.41 30.12
CA LYS A 49 10.93 16.67 29.46
C LYS A 49 11.81 17.48 30.39
N TYR A 50 13.04 17.69 30.00
CA TYR A 50 13.87 18.71 30.65
C TYR A 50 13.33 20.09 30.23
N SER A 51 12.62 20.76 31.13
CA SER A 51 12.19 22.14 30.94
C SER A 51 13.40 23.06 31.18
N VAL A 52 13.99 23.59 30.14
CA VAL A 52 14.89 24.73 30.24
C VAL A 52 13.98 25.96 30.41
N SER A 53 13.92 26.50 31.62
CA SER A 53 13.23 27.75 31.91
C SER A 53 14.01 28.90 31.26
N VAL A 54 13.58 29.31 30.08
CA VAL A 54 14.01 30.60 29.53
C VAL A 54 13.03 31.64 30.07
N GLU A 55 13.44 32.38 31.09
CA GLU A 55 12.71 33.56 31.53
C GLU A 55 12.78 34.64 30.45
N GLY A 56 11.69 34.73 29.67
CA GLY A 56 11.47 35.74 28.66
C GLY A 56 10.00 36.09 28.64
N SER A 57 9.65 37.10 29.43
CA SER A 57 8.37 37.78 29.40
C SER A 57 8.14 38.41 28.04
N LEU A 58 7.15 37.93 27.27
CA LEU A 58 6.46 38.77 26.25
C LEU A 58 5.16 38.07 25.79
N GLY A 59 4.06 38.77 26.06
CA GLY A 59 2.87 38.73 25.21
C GLY A 59 1.78 37.72 25.56
N THR A 60 0.63 38.25 25.87
CA THR A 60 -0.70 37.65 25.97
C THR A 60 -0.95 36.65 24.84
N SER A 61 -0.71 35.37 25.12
CA SER A 61 -1.20 34.28 24.29
C SER A 61 -2.71 34.10 24.58
N THR A 62 -3.55 34.38 23.61
CA THR A 62 -4.92 33.88 23.56
C THR A 62 -4.84 32.35 23.52
N SER A 63 -4.81 31.72 24.68
CA SER A 63 -4.83 30.26 24.79
C SER A 63 -6.23 29.79 24.37
N LEU A 64 -6.32 29.16 23.20
CA LEU A 64 -7.44 28.28 22.91
C LEU A 64 -7.61 27.35 24.09
N SER A 65 -8.84 27.21 24.62
CA SER A 65 -9.08 26.39 25.79
C SER A 65 -8.43 25.01 25.60
N PRO A 66 -7.69 24.48 26.60
CA PRO A 66 -6.86 23.28 26.43
C PRO A 66 -7.63 22.03 26.02
N SER A 67 -8.96 22.07 26.00
CA SER A 67 -9.86 20.97 25.61
C SER A 67 -10.23 20.94 24.11
N ILE A 68 -10.13 22.04 23.38
CA ILE A 68 -10.61 22.12 21.97
C ILE A 68 -9.74 21.30 21.03
N LEU A 69 -8.42 21.43 21.08
CA LEU A 69 -7.50 20.71 20.21
C LEU A 69 -7.57 19.17 20.35
N PRO A 70 -7.55 18.62 21.58
CA PRO A 70 -7.77 17.18 21.77
C PRO A 70 -9.13 16.70 21.26
N SER A 71 -10.19 17.51 21.42
CA SER A 71 -11.54 17.16 20.96
C SER A 71 -11.61 17.08 19.44
N ILE A 72 -11.03 18.04 18.73
CA ILE A 72 -10.94 18.03 17.25
C ILE A 72 -10.14 16.81 16.78
N TRP A 73 -8.98 16.54 17.43
CA TRP A 73 -8.17 15.39 17.07
C TRP A 73 -8.92 14.06 17.26
N THR A 74 -9.61 13.92 18.40
CA THR A 74 -10.40 12.71 18.71
C THR A 74 -11.54 12.52 17.70
N LEU A 75 -12.24 13.59 17.32
CA LEU A 75 -13.32 13.53 16.33
C LEU A 75 -12.80 13.05 14.96
N GLY A 76 -11.70 13.60 14.49
CA GLY A 76 -11.06 13.16 13.26
C GLY A 76 -10.56 11.72 13.32
N PHE A 77 -9.94 11.32 14.43
CA PHE A 77 -9.51 9.94 14.66
C PHE A 77 -10.68 8.96 14.60
N LEU A 78 -11.79 9.27 15.28
CA LEU A 78 -13.00 8.45 15.26
C LEU A 78 -13.62 8.39 13.87
N PHE A 79 -13.68 9.51 13.13
CA PHE A 79 -14.22 9.55 11.78
C PHE A 79 -13.43 8.65 10.83
N PHE A 80 -12.09 8.80 10.75
CA PHE A 80 -11.26 8.00 9.86
C PHE A 80 -11.12 6.55 10.34
N GLY A 81 -11.12 6.31 11.64
CA GLY A 81 -11.14 4.97 12.23
C GLY A 81 -12.42 4.21 11.90
N LEU A 82 -13.59 4.85 12.08
CA LEU A 82 -14.89 4.27 11.71
C LEU A 82 -14.97 4.00 10.20
N ARG A 83 -14.47 4.92 9.38
CA ARG A 83 -14.39 4.73 7.92
C ARG A 83 -13.58 3.48 7.57
N GLY A 84 -12.39 3.32 8.18
CA GLY A 84 -11.56 2.12 7.99
C GLY A 84 -12.24 0.83 8.48
N LEU A 85 -12.96 0.89 9.60
CA LEU A 85 -13.74 -0.23 10.11
C LEU A 85 -14.87 -0.63 9.13
N ILE A 86 -15.59 0.34 8.57
CA ILE A 86 -16.62 0.09 7.54
C ILE A 86 -16.01 -0.61 6.32
N ASP A 87 -14.82 -0.18 5.86
CA ASP A 87 -14.13 -0.81 4.74
C ASP A 87 -13.78 -2.28 5.05
N VAL A 88 -13.28 -2.58 6.25
CA VAL A 88 -13.01 -3.96 6.70
C VAL A 88 -14.30 -4.80 6.80
N LEU A 89 -15.37 -4.24 7.35
CA LEU A 89 -16.66 -4.93 7.43
C LEU A 89 -17.29 -5.18 6.06
N SER A 90 -17.10 -4.28 5.10
CA SER A 90 -17.56 -4.47 3.72
C SER A 90 -16.87 -5.65 3.04
N MET A 91 -15.58 -5.87 3.31
CA MET A 91 -14.85 -7.05 2.81
C MET A 91 -15.41 -8.38 3.35
N GLN A 92 -16.02 -8.38 4.55
CA GLN A 92 -16.70 -9.57 5.06
C GLN A 92 -17.97 -9.91 4.27
N ARG A 93 -18.66 -8.88 3.73
CA ARG A 93 -19.81 -9.08 2.84
C ARG A 93 -19.38 -9.71 1.52
N TRP A 94 -18.24 -9.29 0.95
CA TRP A 94 -17.68 -9.91 -0.26
C TRP A 94 -17.45 -11.40 -0.09
N ASN A 95 -17.04 -11.84 1.10
CA ASN A 95 -16.86 -13.27 1.38
C ASN A 95 -18.16 -14.07 1.33
N ARG A 96 -19.31 -13.44 1.65
CA ARG A 96 -20.63 -14.09 1.57
C ARG A 96 -21.20 -14.12 0.16
N GLU A 97 -20.89 -13.09 -0.64
CA GLU A 97 -21.40 -12.91 -2.00
C GLU A 97 -20.54 -13.63 -3.05
N SER A 98 -19.34 -14.06 -2.69
CA SER A 98 -18.38 -14.72 -3.59
C SER A 98 -18.47 -16.23 -3.52
N ARG A 99 -18.24 -16.92 -4.65
CA ARG A 99 -18.09 -18.37 -4.71
C ARG A 99 -16.63 -18.80 -4.58
N LEU A 100 -16.39 -19.93 -3.94
CA LEU A 100 -15.04 -20.51 -3.82
C LEU A 100 -14.61 -21.10 -5.17
N ALA A 101 -13.33 -20.93 -5.52
CA ALA A 101 -12.75 -21.41 -6.78
C ALA A 101 -11.33 -21.99 -6.56
N ASN A 102 -11.08 -22.59 -5.41
CA ASN A 102 -9.76 -23.13 -5.08
C ASN A 102 -9.33 -24.31 -5.99
N ASP A 103 -10.28 -24.98 -6.63
CA ASP A 103 -10.02 -26.13 -7.50
C ASP A 103 -9.51 -25.74 -8.89
N LEU A 104 -9.32 -24.44 -9.15
CA LEU A 104 -8.82 -23.96 -10.42
C LEU A 104 -7.36 -24.41 -10.63
N PRO A 105 -7.03 -25.21 -11.67
CA PRO A 105 -5.68 -25.72 -11.89
C PRO A 105 -4.62 -24.62 -11.93
N ALA A 106 -4.88 -23.53 -12.66
CA ALA A 106 -3.99 -22.39 -12.74
C ALA A 106 -3.64 -21.76 -11.38
N PHE A 107 -4.58 -21.79 -10.43
CA PHE A 107 -4.34 -21.29 -9.08
C PHE A 107 -3.41 -22.22 -8.29
N GLN A 108 -3.62 -23.52 -8.36
CA GLN A 108 -2.77 -24.50 -7.68
C GLN A 108 -1.34 -24.49 -8.24
N GLU A 109 -1.20 -24.41 -9.55
CA GLU A 109 0.09 -24.29 -10.22
C GLU A 109 0.85 -23.05 -9.79
N THR A 110 0.18 -21.89 -9.74
CA THR A 110 0.81 -20.62 -9.34
C THR A 110 1.18 -20.59 -7.84
N LEU A 111 0.40 -21.25 -6.97
CA LEU A 111 0.76 -21.42 -5.56
C LEU A 111 2.06 -22.23 -5.39
N CYS A 112 2.17 -23.33 -6.15
CA CYS A 112 3.38 -24.16 -6.15
C CYS A 112 4.58 -23.39 -6.71
N GLU A 113 4.42 -22.68 -7.82
CA GLU A 113 5.47 -21.89 -8.46
C GLU A 113 6.06 -20.82 -7.53
N LEU A 114 5.20 -20.17 -6.76
CA LEU A 114 5.63 -19.16 -5.79
C LEU A 114 6.03 -19.73 -4.43
N ALA A 115 5.97 -21.07 -4.25
CA ALA A 115 6.25 -21.75 -2.98
C ALA A 115 5.49 -21.16 -1.79
N ILE A 116 4.20 -20.82 -2.00
CA ILE A 116 3.35 -20.26 -0.94
C ILE A 116 2.80 -21.39 -0.09
N SER A 117 3.36 -21.59 1.10
CA SER A 117 2.95 -22.63 2.04
C SER A 117 1.73 -22.27 2.90
N ARG A 118 1.41 -20.97 3.01
CA ARG A 118 0.25 -20.53 3.78
C ARG A 118 -1.05 -20.73 3.02
N ARG A 119 -2.14 -20.98 3.74
CA ARG A 119 -3.46 -21.12 3.13
C ARG A 119 -3.91 -19.80 2.52
N VAL A 120 -4.24 -19.84 1.23
CA VAL A 120 -4.85 -18.75 0.46
C VAL A 120 -6.13 -19.28 -0.17
N ASP A 121 -7.23 -18.56 -0.06
CA ASP A 121 -8.49 -18.91 -0.71
C ASP A 121 -8.66 -18.07 -1.98
N LEU A 122 -9.01 -18.72 -3.10
CA LEU A 122 -9.41 -18.06 -4.34
C LEU A 122 -10.94 -18.01 -4.40
N ARG A 123 -11.48 -16.85 -4.76
CA ARG A 123 -12.91 -16.60 -4.85
C ARG A 123 -13.26 -15.81 -6.08
N ILE A 124 -14.43 -16.01 -6.64
CA ILE A 124 -14.99 -15.24 -7.74
C ILE A 124 -16.15 -14.42 -7.19
N HIS A 125 -16.13 -13.12 -7.49
CA HIS A 125 -17.10 -12.17 -6.97
C HIS A 125 -17.82 -11.45 -8.12
N PRO A 126 -19.19 -11.45 -8.15
CA PRO A 126 -19.97 -10.99 -9.31
C PRO A 126 -19.89 -9.48 -9.56
N ARG A 127 -19.57 -8.69 -8.56
CA ARG A 127 -19.58 -7.22 -8.66
C ARG A 127 -18.18 -6.58 -8.72
N LEU A 128 -17.13 -7.37 -8.64
CA LEU A 128 -15.79 -6.84 -8.82
C LEU A 128 -15.48 -6.65 -10.30
N THR A 129 -14.66 -5.65 -10.58
CA THR A 129 -14.21 -5.31 -11.93
C THR A 129 -12.73 -5.60 -12.16
N SER A 130 -11.98 -5.85 -11.09
CA SER A 130 -10.56 -6.19 -11.12
C SER A 130 -10.23 -7.18 -10.01
N PRO A 131 -9.14 -7.96 -10.14
CA PRO A 131 -8.60 -8.77 -9.06
C PRO A 131 -8.30 -7.95 -7.81
N VAL A 132 -8.49 -8.53 -6.64
CA VAL A 132 -8.22 -7.88 -5.35
C VAL A 132 -7.79 -8.91 -4.31
N VAL A 133 -6.74 -8.60 -3.55
CA VAL A 133 -6.34 -9.38 -2.37
C VAL A 133 -6.93 -8.76 -1.10
N SER A 134 -7.46 -9.57 -0.22
CA SER A 134 -7.91 -9.16 1.11
C SER A 134 -7.59 -10.20 2.18
N GLY A 135 -7.74 -9.81 3.45
CA GLY A 135 -7.53 -10.70 4.60
C GLY A 135 -6.08 -10.74 5.08
N LEU A 136 -5.85 -10.29 6.32
CA LEU A 136 -4.51 -10.22 6.91
C LEU A 136 -3.98 -11.61 7.34
N ILE A 137 -4.81 -12.36 8.07
CA ILE A 137 -4.43 -13.66 8.64
C ILE A 137 -4.64 -14.78 7.62
N ARG A 138 -5.80 -14.75 6.94
CA ARG A 138 -6.17 -15.69 5.88
C ARG A 138 -6.37 -14.92 4.60
N PRO A 139 -5.33 -14.80 3.76
CA PRO A 139 -5.43 -14.08 2.49
C PRO A 139 -6.47 -14.73 1.59
N ARG A 140 -7.22 -13.87 0.91
CA ARG A 140 -8.20 -14.25 -0.10
C ARG A 140 -7.96 -13.42 -1.33
N ILE A 141 -7.91 -14.08 -2.47
CA ILE A 141 -7.87 -13.43 -3.77
C ILE A 141 -9.30 -13.46 -4.31
N TYR A 142 -9.81 -12.31 -4.69
CA TYR A 142 -11.09 -12.19 -5.35
C TYR A 142 -10.85 -11.85 -6.80
N LEU A 143 -11.36 -12.69 -7.71
CA LEU A 143 -11.39 -12.43 -9.14
C LEU A 143 -12.77 -11.90 -9.52
N PRO A 144 -12.88 -11.05 -10.54
CA PRO A 144 -14.15 -10.66 -11.12
C PRO A 144 -14.81 -11.84 -11.85
N GLU A 145 -16.12 -11.79 -12.04
CA GLU A 145 -16.87 -12.81 -12.82
C GLU A 145 -16.33 -12.90 -14.26
N SER A 146 -15.93 -11.77 -14.86
CA SER A 146 -15.32 -11.73 -16.19
C SER A 146 -14.01 -12.54 -16.31
N SER A 147 -13.40 -12.92 -15.18
CA SER A 147 -12.20 -13.77 -15.20
C SER A 147 -12.42 -15.18 -15.76
N THR A 148 -13.68 -15.62 -15.85
CA THR A 148 -14.03 -16.90 -16.48
C THR A 148 -13.81 -16.90 -17.98
N ASP A 149 -13.83 -15.74 -18.62
CA ASP A 149 -13.66 -15.55 -20.06
C ASP A 149 -12.20 -15.21 -20.44
N TRP A 150 -11.32 -15.07 -19.44
CA TRP A 150 -9.92 -14.75 -19.69
C TRP A 150 -9.16 -15.92 -20.30
N SER A 151 -8.15 -15.60 -21.12
CA SER A 151 -7.23 -16.61 -21.60
C SER A 151 -6.50 -17.26 -20.39
N PRO A 152 -6.10 -18.53 -20.48
CA PRO A 152 -5.31 -19.19 -19.45
C PRO A 152 -4.05 -18.40 -19.08
N GLN A 153 -3.45 -17.71 -20.04
CA GLN A 153 -2.27 -16.88 -19.85
C GLN A 153 -2.59 -15.61 -19.06
N THR A 154 -3.66 -14.90 -19.41
CA THR A 154 -4.13 -13.70 -18.70
C THR A 154 -4.47 -14.04 -17.26
N LEU A 155 -5.21 -15.12 -17.04
CA LEU A 155 -5.57 -15.60 -15.71
C LEU A 155 -4.32 -15.93 -14.86
N ARG A 156 -3.36 -16.67 -15.44
CA ARG A 156 -2.11 -17.00 -14.77
C ARG A 156 -1.33 -15.75 -14.37
N MET A 157 -1.19 -14.76 -15.28
CA MET A 157 -0.48 -13.51 -14.99
C MET A 157 -1.17 -12.71 -13.87
N ALA A 158 -2.49 -12.61 -13.89
CA ALA A 158 -3.27 -11.98 -12.82
C ALA A 158 -3.07 -12.70 -11.46
N LEU A 159 -3.12 -14.03 -11.44
CA LEU A 159 -2.90 -14.81 -10.22
C LEU A 159 -1.48 -14.65 -9.67
N LEU A 160 -0.46 -14.67 -10.53
CA LEU A 160 0.93 -14.44 -10.13
C LEU A 160 1.12 -13.06 -9.51
N HIS A 161 0.48 -12.03 -10.06
CA HIS A 161 0.51 -10.66 -9.52
C HIS A 161 -0.11 -10.59 -8.13
N GLU A 162 -1.34 -11.09 -7.97
CA GLU A 162 -2.06 -11.08 -6.70
C GLU A 162 -1.36 -11.93 -5.62
N LEU A 163 -0.85 -13.09 -5.99
CA LEU A 163 -0.06 -13.93 -5.10
C LEU A 163 1.28 -13.29 -4.72
N GLY A 164 1.84 -12.44 -5.59
CA GLY A 164 3.00 -11.61 -5.27
C GLY A 164 2.76 -10.70 -4.06
N HIS A 165 1.62 -10.01 -4.00
CA HIS A 165 1.20 -9.22 -2.84
C HIS A 165 1.06 -10.07 -1.58
N VAL A 166 0.50 -11.27 -1.73
CA VAL A 166 0.35 -12.23 -0.63
C VAL A 166 1.71 -12.68 -0.11
N GLN A 167 2.64 -13.04 -0.99
CA GLN A 167 3.99 -13.50 -0.64
C GLN A 167 4.78 -12.42 0.10
N ARG A 168 4.72 -11.17 -0.36
CA ARG A 168 5.42 -10.03 0.24
C ARG A 168 4.74 -9.47 1.49
N ARG A 169 3.52 -9.94 1.81
CA ARG A 169 2.72 -9.47 2.95
C ARG A 169 2.33 -7.98 2.83
N ASP A 170 2.08 -7.49 1.63
CA ASP A 170 1.77 -6.08 1.35
C ASP A 170 0.54 -5.60 2.14
N LEU A 171 -0.45 -6.47 2.39
CA LEU A 171 -1.64 -6.13 3.18
C LEU A 171 -1.32 -5.72 4.62
N TRP A 172 -0.34 -6.38 5.26
CA TRP A 172 0.08 -6.02 6.61
C TRP A 172 0.71 -4.62 6.63
N MET A 173 1.58 -4.37 5.67
CA MET A 173 2.24 -3.07 5.51
C MET A 173 1.23 -1.97 5.16
N ALA A 174 0.25 -2.26 4.28
CA ALA A 174 -0.83 -1.33 3.93
C ALA A 174 -1.73 -1.00 5.13
N THR A 175 -2.01 -1.99 5.98
CA THR A 175 -2.78 -1.78 7.21
C THR A 175 -2.01 -0.90 8.19
N LEU A 176 -0.72 -1.16 8.39
CA LEU A 176 0.15 -0.32 9.21
C LEU A 176 0.16 1.12 8.70
N ALA A 177 0.36 1.31 7.39
CA ALA A 177 0.34 2.61 6.75
C ALA A 177 -1.02 3.33 6.95
N HIS A 178 -2.14 2.59 6.92
CA HIS A 178 -3.46 3.14 7.17
C HIS A 178 -3.63 3.58 8.64
N ILE A 179 -3.17 2.78 9.60
CA ILE A 179 -3.19 3.14 11.03
C ILE A 179 -2.43 4.46 11.26
N VAL A 180 -1.24 4.62 10.63
CA VAL A 180 -0.48 5.87 10.71
C VAL A 180 -1.28 7.04 10.16
N CYS A 181 -1.98 6.85 9.01
CA CYS A 181 -2.86 7.88 8.43
C CYS A 181 -4.00 8.27 9.37
N VAL A 182 -4.63 7.31 10.04
CA VAL A 182 -5.72 7.57 11.01
C VAL A 182 -5.21 8.35 12.22
N LEU A 183 -4.04 8.00 12.75
CA LEU A 183 -3.43 8.72 13.88
C LEU A 183 -2.99 10.14 13.51
N HIS A 184 -2.52 10.33 12.28
CA HIS A 184 -2.05 11.61 11.76
C HIS A 184 -2.99 12.14 10.66
N TRP A 185 -4.29 11.96 10.83
CA TRP A 185 -5.31 12.26 9.81
C TRP A 185 -5.23 13.68 9.26
N PHE A 186 -4.83 14.63 10.09
CA PHE A 186 -4.65 16.05 9.75
C PHE A 186 -3.42 16.36 8.88
N ASN A 187 -2.55 15.36 8.66
CA ASN A 187 -1.26 15.56 7.98
C ASN A 187 -1.30 15.01 6.54
N PRO A 188 -1.35 15.86 5.51
CA PRO A 188 -1.46 15.42 4.11
C PRO A 188 -0.23 14.64 3.63
N SER A 189 0.96 14.91 4.20
CA SER A 189 2.19 14.21 3.81
C SER A 189 2.15 12.73 4.13
N VAL A 190 1.47 12.33 5.20
CA VAL A 190 1.31 10.93 5.58
C VAL A 190 0.41 10.19 4.59
N TRP A 191 -0.65 10.83 4.12
CA TRP A 191 -1.53 10.28 3.08
C TRP A 191 -0.81 10.16 1.75
N TRP A 192 0.05 11.12 1.42
CA TRP A 192 0.90 11.05 0.23
C TRP A 192 1.92 9.90 0.34
N LEU A 193 2.61 9.73 1.48
CA LEU A 193 3.51 8.61 1.73
C LEU A 193 2.81 7.26 1.60
N ARG A 194 1.58 7.14 2.12
CA ARG A 194 0.77 5.93 1.97
C ARG A 194 0.46 5.64 0.49
N ARG A 195 0.07 6.65 -0.29
CA ARG A 195 -0.17 6.48 -1.74
C ARG A 195 1.09 6.05 -2.47
N THR A 196 2.22 6.67 -2.15
CA THR A 196 3.53 6.31 -2.70
C THR A 196 3.88 4.85 -2.38
N PHE A 197 3.67 4.43 -1.13
CA PHE A 197 3.86 3.04 -0.73
C PHE A 197 3.01 2.06 -1.55
N LEU A 198 1.72 2.34 -1.72
CA LEU A 198 0.83 1.49 -2.51
C LEU A 198 1.29 1.38 -3.97
N SER A 199 1.71 2.51 -4.58
CA SER A 199 2.28 2.50 -5.93
C SER A 199 3.57 1.68 -6.02
N GLN A 200 4.42 1.76 -5.01
CA GLN A 200 5.65 0.96 -4.95
C GLN A 200 5.37 -0.54 -4.82
N CYS A 201 4.27 -0.94 -4.14
CA CYS A 201 3.85 -2.34 -4.08
C CYS A 201 3.50 -2.86 -5.48
N GLU A 202 2.78 -2.07 -6.30
CA GLU A 202 2.46 -2.45 -7.68
C GLU A 202 3.73 -2.65 -8.52
N TYR A 203 4.60 -1.63 -8.57
CA TYR A 203 5.87 -1.74 -9.31
C TYR A 203 6.75 -2.89 -8.83
N ALA A 204 6.74 -3.18 -7.54
CA ALA A 204 7.52 -4.28 -6.99
C ALA A 204 6.94 -5.66 -7.34
N CYS A 205 5.60 -5.79 -7.49
CA CYS A 205 4.98 -7.00 -8.03
C CYS A 205 5.31 -7.16 -9.51
N ASP A 206 5.18 -6.09 -10.30
CA ASP A 206 5.50 -6.08 -11.72
C ASP A 206 6.98 -6.47 -11.97
N ALA A 207 7.90 -5.84 -11.25
CA ALA A 207 9.32 -6.14 -11.33
C ALA A 207 9.63 -7.60 -10.96
N HIS A 208 8.99 -8.12 -9.91
CA HIS A 208 9.21 -9.49 -9.46
C HIS A 208 8.82 -10.54 -10.52
N LEU A 209 7.73 -10.30 -11.24
CA LEU A 209 7.31 -11.18 -12.33
C LEU A 209 8.33 -11.17 -13.49
N VAL A 210 8.84 -10.00 -13.86
CA VAL A 210 9.87 -9.86 -14.89
C VAL A 210 11.19 -10.51 -14.45
N GLU A 211 11.62 -10.30 -13.21
CA GLU A 211 12.82 -10.92 -12.62
C GLU A 211 12.75 -12.46 -12.62
N LYS A 212 11.55 -13.02 -12.49
CA LYS A 212 11.30 -14.47 -12.57
C LYS A 212 11.23 -15.01 -14.00
N GLY A 213 11.49 -14.17 -15.00
CA GLY A 213 11.56 -14.58 -16.40
C GLY A 213 10.25 -14.46 -17.18
N THR A 214 9.24 -13.77 -16.63
CA THR A 214 8.04 -13.43 -17.41
C THR A 214 8.39 -12.39 -18.45
N ASP A 215 8.00 -12.64 -19.72
CA ASP A 215 8.17 -11.65 -20.80
C ASP A 215 7.33 -10.39 -20.48
N PRO A 216 7.96 -9.19 -20.43
CA PRO A 216 7.25 -7.95 -20.14
C PRO A 216 6.10 -7.65 -21.09
N ASN A 217 6.21 -8.04 -22.37
CA ASN A 217 5.16 -7.79 -23.38
C ASN A 217 3.95 -8.69 -23.13
N ILE A 218 4.20 -9.97 -22.81
CA ILE A 218 3.13 -10.92 -22.47
C ILE A 218 2.38 -10.43 -21.24
N TYR A 219 3.12 -9.97 -20.24
CA TYR A 219 2.53 -9.47 -19.01
C TYR A 219 1.77 -8.14 -19.24
N ALA A 220 2.31 -7.21 -20.03
CA ALA A 220 1.63 -5.97 -20.38
C ALA A 220 0.31 -6.23 -21.13
N ASN A 221 0.29 -7.19 -22.06
CA ASN A 221 -0.94 -7.59 -22.74
C ASN A 221 -1.98 -8.15 -21.77
N ALA A 222 -1.57 -9.02 -20.83
CA ALA A 222 -2.46 -9.56 -19.81
C ALA A 222 -3.06 -8.43 -18.92
N LEU A 223 -2.28 -7.41 -18.56
CA LEU A 223 -2.79 -6.24 -17.84
C LEU A 223 -3.81 -5.46 -18.67
N CYS A 224 -3.60 -5.32 -19.98
CA CYS A 224 -4.57 -4.69 -20.88
C CYS A 224 -5.87 -5.51 -20.97
N ASP A 225 -5.78 -6.84 -21.09
CA ASP A 225 -6.95 -7.72 -21.16
C ASP A 225 -7.80 -7.60 -19.88
N VAL A 226 -7.15 -7.64 -18.70
CA VAL A 226 -7.82 -7.43 -17.41
C VAL A 226 -8.51 -6.07 -17.36
N ALA A 227 -7.84 -5.02 -17.81
CA ALA A 227 -8.40 -3.67 -17.80
C ALA A 227 -9.57 -3.50 -18.79
N GLN A 228 -9.53 -4.16 -19.94
CA GLN A 228 -10.62 -4.13 -20.93
C GLN A 228 -11.86 -4.90 -20.45
N SER A 229 -11.65 -5.98 -19.71
CA SER A 229 -12.76 -6.76 -19.13
C SER A 229 -13.41 -6.06 -17.93
N ALA A 230 -12.76 -5.03 -17.37
CA ALA A 230 -13.27 -4.26 -16.25
C ALA A 230 -14.35 -3.28 -16.75
N SER A 231 -15.59 -3.48 -16.34
CA SER A 231 -16.61 -2.43 -16.41
C SER A 231 -16.14 -1.23 -15.60
N ALA A 232 -16.52 0.00 -15.99
CA ALA A 232 -16.05 1.24 -15.33
C ALA A 232 -15.99 1.10 -13.79
N PRO A 233 -14.83 1.39 -13.16
CA PRO A 233 -14.69 1.17 -11.72
C PRO A 233 -15.66 2.08 -10.96
N PRO A 234 -16.31 1.58 -9.89
CA PRO A 234 -17.08 2.44 -9.01
C PRO A 234 -16.15 3.52 -8.42
N LEU A 235 -16.67 4.73 -8.23
CA LEU A 235 -15.93 5.92 -7.77
C LEU A 235 -15.04 5.66 -6.54
N SER A 236 -15.43 4.71 -5.69
CA SER A 236 -14.70 4.29 -4.49
C SER A 236 -13.37 3.59 -4.77
N LEU A 237 -13.26 2.84 -5.88
CA LEU A 237 -12.02 2.17 -6.28
C LEU A 237 -11.06 3.12 -7.01
N ALA A 238 -11.58 4.14 -7.72
CA ALA A 238 -10.76 5.18 -8.34
C ALA A 238 -9.93 5.99 -7.30
N MET A 239 -10.36 6.02 -6.03
CA MET A 239 -9.64 6.66 -4.93
C MET A 239 -8.61 5.75 -4.23
N ALA A 240 -8.54 4.48 -4.57
CA ALA A 240 -7.72 3.48 -3.88
C ALA A 240 -6.25 3.42 -4.32
N GLY A 241 -5.72 4.49 -4.92
CA GLY A 241 -4.27 4.67 -5.12
C GLY A 241 -3.61 3.69 -6.09
N HIS A 242 -4.35 3.07 -7.00
CA HIS A 242 -3.76 2.22 -8.03
C HIS A 242 -2.89 3.04 -8.98
N VAL A 243 -1.71 2.51 -9.30
CA VAL A 243 -0.87 3.06 -10.38
C VAL A 243 -1.67 2.97 -11.68
N PRO A 244 -1.78 4.07 -12.45
CA PRO A 244 -2.43 4.02 -13.74
C PRO A 244 -1.82 2.93 -14.63
N LEU A 245 -2.64 2.16 -15.32
CA LEU A 245 -2.18 1.08 -16.22
C LEU A 245 -1.08 1.58 -17.18
N ARG A 246 -1.25 2.78 -17.71
CA ARG A 246 -0.27 3.42 -18.60
C ARG A 246 1.13 3.49 -17.97
N GLU A 247 1.23 3.85 -16.71
CA GLU A 247 2.52 3.97 -16.00
C GLU A 247 3.16 2.59 -15.77
N ARG A 248 2.36 1.58 -15.45
CA ARG A 248 2.83 0.19 -15.33
C ARG A 248 3.36 -0.35 -16.66
N ILE A 249 2.65 -0.07 -17.78
CA ILE A 249 3.11 -0.47 -19.13
C ILE A 249 4.42 0.24 -19.48
N ILE A 250 4.54 1.55 -19.22
CA ILE A 250 5.80 2.29 -19.44
C ILE A 250 6.94 1.69 -18.61
N PHE A 251 6.69 1.35 -17.36
CA PHE A 251 7.67 0.71 -16.49
C PHE A 251 8.12 -0.65 -17.04
N LEU A 252 7.18 -1.50 -17.46
CA LEU A 252 7.48 -2.80 -18.08
C LEU A 252 8.26 -2.67 -19.38
N SER A 253 7.91 -1.72 -20.25
CA SER A 253 8.61 -1.46 -21.52
C SER A 253 10.03 -0.93 -21.31
N SER A 254 10.32 -0.29 -20.18
CA SER A 254 11.68 0.14 -19.80
C SER A 254 12.55 -0.98 -19.21
N GLY A 255 12.05 -2.22 -19.22
CA GLY A 255 12.74 -3.41 -18.72
C GLY A 255 12.36 -3.85 -17.31
N GLY A 256 11.42 -3.17 -16.66
CA GLY A 256 10.82 -3.62 -15.37
C GLY A 256 11.78 -3.82 -14.21
N ARG A 257 13.03 -3.34 -14.32
CA ARG A 257 14.08 -3.63 -13.34
C ARG A 257 14.02 -2.67 -12.17
N ARG A 258 14.10 -3.24 -10.97
CA ARG A 258 14.40 -2.46 -9.76
C ARG A 258 15.79 -1.83 -9.94
N GLY A 259 15.86 -0.50 -9.78
CA GLY A 259 17.15 0.17 -9.67
C GLY A 259 17.89 -0.39 -8.45
N SER A 260 18.85 -1.28 -8.65
CA SER A 260 19.62 -1.96 -7.59
C SER A 260 20.61 -1.04 -6.85
N ALA A 261 20.59 0.26 -7.15
CA ALA A 261 21.61 1.20 -6.73
C ALA A 261 21.60 1.60 -5.24
N PHE A 262 20.56 1.28 -4.47
CA PHE A 262 20.47 1.82 -3.10
C PHE A 262 21.09 0.93 -2.01
N LEU A 263 20.98 -0.37 -2.14
CA LEU A 263 21.63 -1.28 -1.16
C LEU A 263 23.17 -1.28 -1.29
N SER A 264 23.70 -1.12 -2.50
CA SER A 264 25.13 -1.00 -2.72
C SER A 264 25.73 0.30 -2.16
N SER A 265 25.03 1.43 -2.26
CA SER A 265 25.54 2.71 -1.71
C SER A 265 25.48 2.78 -0.18
N LEU A 266 24.52 2.11 0.47
CA LEU A 266 24.45 2.09 1.94
C LEU A 266 25.56 1.19 2.53
N ILE A 267 25.89 0.09 1.86
CA ILE A 267 26.98 -0.82 2.27
C ILE A 267 28.35 -0.14 2.10
N PHE A 268 28.52 0.71 1.07
CA PHE A 268 29.76 1.50 0.90
C PHE A 268 29.94 2.62 1.94
N LEU A 269 28.84 3.19 2.48
CA LEU A 269 28.91 4.24 3.51
C LEU A 269 29.17 3.70 4.93
N THR A 270 28.95 2.42 5.17
CA THR A 270 29.24 1.76 6.47
C THR A 270 30.57 1.03 6.50
N ALA A 271 31.30 0.95 5.38
CA ALA A 271 32.61 0.29 5.25
C ALA A 271 33.79 1.27 5.06
N SER A 272 33.53 2.59 5.17
CA SER A 272 34.52 3.66 5.24
C SER A 272 34.51 4.25 6.65
#